data_75f37eb205ef8eaf30a46d8f871141ce
#
_entry.id   75f37eb205ef8eaf30a46d8f871141ce
#
_cell.length_a   1.000
_cell.length_b   1.000
_cell.length_c   1.000
_cell.angle_alpha   90.00
_cell.angle_beta   90.00
_cell.angle_gamma   90.00
#
_symmetry.space_group_name_H-M   'P 1'
#
loop_
_entity.id
_entity.type
_entity.pdbx_description
1 polymer ?
#
loop_
_entity_poly.entity_id
_entity_poly.type
_entity_poly.pdbx_seq_one_letter_code
_entity_poly.pdbx_strand_id
1 'polypeptide(L)'
;MNRRGQDRVGPLGSSGVVANWGGSSFVRSVQSGLITLGNSVASATATITAVDTNVSIALWNGGYGNQNTGNPTSSTFAIVTLTNGTTVTAARGSTSGANTLYVPYQVIEFAPGVLRSLQVGTVVMGNGQYTNTGTITSVNTNRSIVLYRGWSTDDTTTGTTPWDFQIWGVRQSLTDATTVTVNRYLSSTYNVTVAHNVVEFF
;
A
#
# COMPACT_ATOMS: atom_id res chain seq x y z
N MET A 1 19.99 40.04 20.58
CA MET A 1 20.52 38.66 20.55
C MET A 1 19.36 37.69 20.66
N ASN A 2 18.94 37.14 19.54
CA ASN A 2 17.80 36.21 19.45
C ASN A 2 18.30 34.78 19.63
N ARG A 3 17.93 34.12 20.72
CA ARG A 3 18.18 32.68 20.90
C ARG A 3 17.11 31.89 20.14
N ARG A 4 17.52 31.20 19.08
CA ARG A 4 16.69 30.19 18.40
C ARG A 4 16.52 28.99 19.34
N GLY A 5 15.27 28.65 19.66
CA GLY A 5 14.95 27.43 20.35
C GLY A 5 15.31 26.25 19.45
N GLN A 6 16.06 25.31 19.96
CA GLN A 6 16.30 24.01 19.35
C GLN A 6 15.07 23.13 19.62
N ASP A 7 14.32 22.80 18.58
CA ASP A 7 13.29 21.79 18.67
C ASP A 7 13.95 20.43 18.93
N ARG A 8 13.72 19.89 20.11
CA ARG A 8 14.10 18.51 20.45
C ARG A 8 13.16 17.58 19.74
N VAL A 9 13.69 16.83 18.78
CA VAL A 9 13.01 15.64 18.23
C VAL A 9 12.96 14.60 19.35
N GLY A 10 11.78 14.43 19.94
CA GLY A 10 11.52 13.36 20.91
C GLY A 10 11.49 11.99 20.23
N PRO A 11 11.62 10.88 20.99
CA PRO A 11 11.55 9.53 20.42
C PRO A 11 10.17 9.29 19.79
N LEU A 12 10.16 8.57 18.66
CA LEU A 12 8.98 8.20 17.88
C LEU A 12 8.02 7.35 18.73
N GLY A 13 7.20 8.00 19.52
CA GLY A 13 6.04 7.41 20.17
C GLY A 13 4.88 7.43 19.19
N SER A 14 4.16 6.34 19.10
CA SER A 14 3.00 6.09 18.26
C SER A 14 1.85 7.06 18.58
N SER A 15 1.85 8.24 18.04
CA SER A 15 0.73 9.17 17.79
C SER A 15 1.30 10.57 17.49
N GLY A 16 1.76 10.75 16.25
CA GLY A 16 2.14 12.08 15.77
C GLY A 16 0.89 12.94 15.58
N VAL A 17 0.63 13.86 16.48
CA VAL A 17 -0.29 14.97 16.23
C VAL A 17 0.37 15.87 15.22
N VAL A 18 -0.22 15.99 14.03
CA VAL A 18 0.24 16.96 13.02
C VAL A 18 0.00 18.36 13.56
N ALA A 19 1.06 19.17 13.65
CA ALA A 19 0.98 20.54 14.08
C ALA A 19 -0.02 21.34 13.22
N ASN A 20 -0.94 22.01 13.87
CA ASN A 20 -1.97 22.84 13.25
C ASN A 20 -1.32 24.11 12.67
N TRP A 21 -1.06 24.13 11.38
CA TRP A 21 -0.67 25.32 10.63
C TRP A 21 -1.94 26.10 10.32
N GLY A 22 -2.32 27.07 11.07
CA GLY A 22 -3.46 28.01 11.03
C GLY A 22 -4.30 28.20 9.75
N GLY A 23 -4.46 27.17 8.93
CA GLY A 23 -5.37 26.98 7.81
C GLY A 23 -6.06 25.62 7.98
N SER A 24 -7.20 25.40 7.38
CA SER A 24 -7.89 24.11 7.38
C SER A 24 -6.91 23.01 6.94
N SER A 25 -6.49 22.16 7.86
CA SER A 25 -5.60 21.05 7.52
C SER A 25 -6.31 20.09 6.58
N PHE A 26 -5.75 19.81 5.41
CA PHE A 26 -6.29 18.80 4.50
C PHE A 26 -6.24 17.39 5.10
N VAL A 27 -5.34 17.17 6.04
CA VAL A 27 -5.16 15.90 6.75
C VAL A 27 -5.63 16.05 8.18
N ARG A 28 -6.54 15.19 8.61
CA ARG A 28 -7.06 15.13 9.97
C ARG A 28 -6.14 14.34 10.89
N SER A 29 -5.66 13.18 10.41
CA SER A 29 -4.74 12.34 11.16
C SER A 29 -3.82 11.53 10.25
N VAL A 30 -2.64 11.19 10.77
CA VAL A 30 -1.71 10.23 10.18
C VAL A 30 -1.30 9.23 11.24
N GLN A 31 -1.42 7.96 10.93
CA GLN A 31 -0.99 6.87 11.80
C GLN A 31 -0.04 5.96 11.03
N SER A 32 1.05 5.58 11.65
CA SER A 32 2.04 4.67 11.05
C SER A 32 2.29 3.50 11.96
N GLY A 33 2.63 2.36 11.37
CA GLY A 33 2.94 1.16 12.13
C GLY A 33 3.66 0.11 11.30
N LEU A 34 3.91 -1.01 11.95
CA LEU A 34 4.57 -2.18 11.38
C LEU A 34 3.70 -3.41 11.66
N ILE A 35 3.35 -4.15 10.60
CA ILE A 35 2.72 -5.47 10.72
C ILE A 35 3.78 -6.52 10.45
N THR A 36 3.88 -7.51 11.32
CA THR A 36 4.78 -8.66 11.15
C THR A 36 3.96 -9.87 10.72
N LEU A 37 4.23 -10.37 9.53
CA LEU A 37 3.74 -11.65 9.05
C LEU A 37 4.78 -12.71 9.42
N GLY A 38 4.47 -13.54 10.41
CA GLY A 38 5.35 -14.64 10.82
C GLY A 38 5.52 -15.69 9.72
N ASN A 39 6.38 -16.69 9.98
CA ASN A 39 6.57 -17.81 9.05
C ASN A 39 5.23 -18.49 8.74
N SER A 40 4.97 -18.72 7.46
CA SER A 40 3.74 -19.38 6.97
C SER A 40 2.42 -18.69 7.34
N VAL A 41 2.45 -17.43 7.78
CA VAL A 41 1.26 -16.62 8.06
C VAL A 41 0.86 -15.83 6.82
N ALA A 42 -0.36 -16.07 6.30
CA ALA A 42 -0.86 -15.42 5.09
C ALA A 42 -1.22 -13.95 5.32
N SER A 43 -1.74 -13.62 6.49
CA SER A 43 -2.16 -12.25 6.83
C SER A 43 -2.03 -11.99 8.33
N ALA A 44 -1.80 -10.73 8.68
CA ALA A 44 -1.83 -10.25 10.06
C ALA A 44 -2.41 -8.83 10.10
N THR A 45 -2.83 -8.42 11.29
CA THR A 45 -3.50 -7.14 11.51
C THR A 45 -2.77 -6.28 12.53
N ALA A 46 -3.00 -4.96 12.45
CA ALA A 46 -2.67 -4.01 13.48
C ALA A 46 -3.91 -3.20 13.86
N THR A 47 -4.05 -2.90 15.14
CA THR A 47 -5.07 -1.97 15.63
C THR A 47 -4.56 -0.55 15.51
N ILE A 48 -5.41 0.35 15.05
CA ILE A 48 -5.16 1.79 14.94
C ILE A 48 -6.22 2.57 15.72
N THR A 49 -5.94 3.85 15.97
CA THR A 49 -6.98 4.78 16.43
C THR A 49 -8.08 4.90 15.36
N ALA A 50 -9.33 4.96 15.81
CA ALA A 50 -10.48 4.99 14.91
C ALA A 50 -10.42 6.14 13.89
N VAL A 51 -10.65 5.81 12.61
CA VAL A 51 -10.74 6.73 11.48
C VAL A 51 -12.03 6.52 10.70
N ASP A 52 -12.46 7.52 9.94
CA ASP A 52 -13.55 7.38 8.96
C ASP A 52 -13.01 6.73 7.68
N THR A 53 -13.43 5.52 7.38
CA THR A 53 -12.99 4.76 6.20
C THR A 53 -13.37 5.40 4.86
N ASN A 54 -14.40 6.28 4.84
CA ASN A 54 -14.82 6.96 3.60
C ASN A 54 -13.84 8.06 3.16
N VAL A 55 -13.00 8.53 4.08
CA VAL A 55 -12.01 9.59 3.83
C VAL A 55 -10.60 9.19 4.27
N SER A 56 -10.36 7.89 4.45
CA SER A 56 -9.07 7.38 4.91
C SER A 56 -8.48 6.39 3.93
N ILE A 57 -7.17 6.51 3.69
CA ILE A 57 -6.41 5.59 2.86
C ILE A 57 -5.36 4.86 3.69
N ALA A 58 -5.12 3.60 3.36
CA ALA A 58 -3.94 2.87 3.82
C ALA A 58 -2.90 2.83 2.70
N LEU A 59 -1.64 3.03 3.05
CA LEU A 59 -0.51 3.00 2.14
C LEU A 59 0.49 1.93 2.59
N TRP A 60 1.07 1.26 1.62
CA TRP A 60 2.20 0.38 1.82
C TRP A 60 3.51 1.17 1.67
N ASN A 61 4.33 1.19 2.71
CA ASN A 61 5.58 1.93 2.74
C ASN A 61 6.79 1.02 2.50
N GLY A 62 6.63 0.00 1.69
CA GLY A 62 7.64 -1.01 1.44
C GLY A 62 7.46 -2.23 2.33
N GLY A 63 8.49 -3.04 2.41
CA GLY A 63 8.53 -4.23 3.25
C GLY A 63 9.88 -4.91 3.09
N TYR A 64 10.28 -5.61 4.12
CA TYR A 64 11.47 -6.45 4.07
C TYR A 64 11.23 -7.76 4.81
N GLY A 65 11.78 -8.81 4.28
CA GLY A 65 11.69 -10.14 4.86
C GLY A 65 13.07 -10.75 5.02
N ASN A 66 13.20 -11.67 5.96
CA ASN A 66 14.40 -12.49 6.06
C ASN A 66 14.31 -13.58 4.98
N GLN A 67 14.90 -13.33 3.81
CA GLN A 67 14.97 -14.33 2.75
C GLN A 67 16.18 -15.22 2.93
N ASN A 68 15.94 -16.53 3.04
CA ASN A 68 16.98 -17.52 2.80
C ASN A 68 16.95 -17.91 1.32
N THR A 69 18.12 -18.32 0.80
CA THR A 69 18.23 -18.90 -0.55
C THR A 69 17.23 -20.04 -0.69
N GLY A 70 16.29 -19.91 -1.63
CA GLY A 70 15.26 -20.91 -1.88
C GLY A 70 13.82 -20.54 -1.50
N ASN A 71 13.57 -19.33 -1.00
CA ASN A 71 12.20 -18.88 -0.73
C ASN A 71 11.54 -18.26 -1.95
N PRO A 72 10.25 -18.51 -2.17
CA PRO A 72 9.51 -17.89 -3.27
C PRO A 72 9.36 -16.37 -3.07
N THR A 73 9.44 -15.62 -4.16
CA THR A 73 9.27 -14.16 -4.21
C THR A 73 7.91 -13.73 -3.65
N SER A 74 6.87 -14.56 -3.80
CA SER A 74 5.53 -14.33 -3.24
C SER A 74 5.49 -14.09 -1.74
N SER A 75 6.50 -14.58 -1.02
CA SER A 75 6.59 -14.42 0.43
C SER A 75 7.07 -13.05 0.89
N THR A 76 7.56 -12.19 -0.01
CA THR A 76 8.23 -10.92 0.31
C THR A 76 7.42 -9.67 0.02
N PHE A 77 6.27 -9.83 -0.61
CA PHE A 77 5.39 -8.73 -0.95
C PHE A 77 4.02 -8.87 -0.29
N ALA A 78 3.43 -7.76 0.07
CA ALA A 78 2.13 -7.74 0.72
C ALA A 78 1.26 -6.59 0.20
N ILE A 79 -0.04 -6.79 0.33
CA ILE A 79 -1.05 -5.76 0.16
C ILE A 79 -1.46 -5.28 1.54
N VAL A 80 -1.52 -3.96 1.71
CA VAL A 80 -2.03 -3.31 2.92
C VAL A 80 -3.47 -2.85 2.67
N THR A 81 -4.36 -3.14 3.61
CA THR A 81 -5.77 -2.79 3.52
C THR A 81 -6.26 -2.18 4.83
N LEU A 82 -6.95 -1.06 4.76
CA LEU A 82 -7.77 -0.56 5.87
C LEU A 82 -9.05 -1.40 5.90
N THR A 83 -9.09 -2.40 6.77
CA THR A 83 -10.17 -3.40 6.81
C THR A 83 -11.45 -2.82 7.43
N ASN A 84 -11.28 -1.95 8.40
CA ASN A 84 -12.33 -1.16 9.02
C ASN A 84 -11.72 0.08 9.70
N GLY A 85 -12.53 0.89 10.38
CA GLY A 85 -12.06 2.14 11.00
C GLY A 85 -10.99 1.98 12.08
N THR A 86 -10.71 0.77 12.56
CA THR A 86 -9.74 0.52 13.65
C THR A 86 -8.71 -0.55 13.31
N THR A 87 -8.74 -1.10 12.09
CA THR A 87 -7.92 -2.27 11.74
C THR A 87 -7.26 -2.12 10.38
N VAL A 88 -5.94 -2.27 10.34
CA VAL A 88 -5.16 -2.41 9.12
C VAL A 88 -4.72 -3.86 8.99
N THR A 89 -4.87 -4.43 7.81
CA THR A 89 -4.44 -5.80 7.47
C THR A 89 -3.33 -5.76 6.44
N ALA A 90 -2.28 -6.54 6.65
CA ALA A 90 -1.31 -6.89 5.62
C ALA A 90 -1.52 -8.34 5.21
N ALA A 91 -1.50 -8.62 3.90
CA ALA A 91 -1.67 -9.96 3.35
C ALA A 91 -0.69 -10.22 2.21
N ARG A 92 -0.08 -11.42 2.20
CA ARG A 92 0.77 -11.90 1.10
C ARG A 92 0.04 -12.94 0.25
N GLY A 93 0.50 -13.11 -0.99
CA GLY A 93 -0.17 -13.99 -1.96
C GLY A 93 0.08 -15.49 -1.72
N SER A 94 1.20 -15.85 -1.09
CA SER A 94 1.54 -17.25 -0.80
C SER A 94 2.24 -17.38 0.54
N THR A 95 2.05 -18.51 1.19
CA THR A 95 2.75 -18.92 2.43
C THR A 95 3.79 -20.01 2.19
N SER A 96 3.94 -20.49 0.96
CA SER A 96 4.91 -21.53 0.60
C SER A 96 6.33 -21.03 0.84
N GLY A 97 7.10 -21.73 1.68
CA GLY A 97 8.47 -21.35 2.04
C GLY A 97 8.62 -19.96 2.67
N ALA A 98 7.52 -19.35 3.11
CA ALA A 98 7.48 -17.98 3.56
C ALA A 98 8.22 -17.78 4.89
N ASN A 99 9.12 -16.82 4.92
CA ASN A 99 9.76 -16.30 6.12
C ASN A 99 8.97 -15.14 6.74
N THR A 100 9.48 -14.63 7.85
CA THR A 100 8.92 -13.44 8.46
C THR A 100 9.05 -12.25 7.50
N LEU A 101 7.92 -11.56 7.27
CA LEU A 101 7.82 -10.35 6.48
C LEU A 101 7.39 -9.19 7.37
N TYR A 102 8.14 -8.11 7.33
CA TYR A 102 7.85 -6.85 8.02
C TYR A 102 7.22 -5.87 7.03
N VAL A 103 6.01 -5.44 7.30
CA VAL A 103 5.19 -4.60 6.42
C VAL A 103 4.88 -3.27 7.10
N PRO A 104 5.70 -2.23 6.88
CA PRO A 104 5.38 -0.89 7.35
C PRO A 104 4.18 -0.33 6.57
N TYR A 105 3.30 0.34 7.31
CA TYR A 105 2.11 0.97 6.75
C TYR A 105 1.92 2.38 7.27
N GLN A 106 1.14 3.15 6.53
CA GLN A 106 0.63 4.44 6.95
C GLN A 106 -0.86 4.53 6.66
N VAL A 107 -1.62 5.09 7.59
CA VAL A 107 -3.02 5.45 7.39
C VAL A 107 -3.13 6.97 7.45
N ILE A 108 -3.74 7.54 6.42
CA ILE A 108 -3.98 8.98 6.31
C ILE A 108 -5.50 9.20 6.30
N GLU A 109 -6.01 9.95 7.27
CA GLU A 109 -7.39 10.40 7.30
C GLU A 109 -7.44 11.85 6.82
N PHE A 110 -8.20 12.11 5.77
CA PHE A 110 -8.40 13.45 5.25
C PHE A 110 -9.49 14.19 6.03
N ALA A 111 -9.41 15.51 6.06
CA ALA A 111 -10.45 16.33 6.67
C ALA A 111 -11.75 16.25 5.84
N PRO A 112 -12.93 16.43 6.48
CA PRO A 112 -14.21 16.48 5.77
C PRO A 112 -14.20 17.53 4.65
N GLY A 113 -14.75 17.18 3.49
CA GLY A 113 -14.82 18.06 2.32
C GLY A 113 -13.53 18.19 1.51
N VAL A 114 -12.48 17.43 1.83
CA VAL A 114 -11.25 17.37 1.03
C VAL A 114 -11.39 16.41 -0.13
N LEU A 115 -11.96 15.24 0.12
CA LEU A 115 -12.16 14.22 -0.91
C LEU A 115 -13.56 14.33 -1.50
N ARG A 116 -13.64 14.31 -2.82
CA ARG A 116 -14.87 14.11 -3.56
C ARG A 116 -15.23 12.65 -3.65
N SER A 117 -14.23 11.78 -3.90
CA SER A 117 -14.40 10.34 -3.90
C SER A 117 -13.13 9.61 -3.48
N LEU A 118 -13.33 8.44 -2.90
CA LEU A 118 -12.28 7.46 -2.59
C LEU A 118 -12.74 6.10 -3.11
N GLN A 119 -11.92 5.48 -3.96
CA GLN A 119 -12.18 4.16 -4.49
C GLN A 119 -11.00 3.25 -4.17
N VAL A 120 -11.31 2.09 -3.64
CA VAL A 120 -10.33 1.07 -3.24
C VAL A 120 -10.49 -0.11 -4.16
N GLY A 121 -9.40 -0.54 -4.80
CA GLY A 121 -9.47 -1.60 -5.79
C GLY A 121 -8.20 -2.41 -5.92
N THR A 122 -8.29 -3.42 -6.79
CA THR A 122 -7.17 -4.27 -7.21
C THR A 122 -7.25 -4.52 -8.71
N VAL A 123 -6.08 -4.68 -9.33
CA VAL A 123 -5.96 -5.19 -10.71
C VAL A 123 -5.12 -6.46 -10.65
N VAL A 124 -5.62 -7.53 -11.24
CA VAL A 124 -4.90 -8.80 -11.34
C VAL A 124 -4.32 -8.94 -12.74
N MET A 125 -3.01 -9.01 -12.84
CA MET A 125 -2.33 -9.44 -14.07
C MET A 125 -2.18 -10.95 -14.05
N GLY A 126 -2.84 -11.61 -15.00
CA GLY A 126 -2.79 -13.06 -15.15
C GLY A 126 -1.51 -13.55 -15.80
N ASN A 127 -1.42 -14.87 -15.95
CA ASN A 127 -0.36 -15.54 -16.68
C ASN A 127 -0.19 -14.94 -18.09
N GLY A 128 1.05 -14.69 -18.48
CA GLY A 128 1.41 -14.17 -19.81
C GLY A 128 1.11 -12.70 -20.05
N GLN A 129 0.43 -12.01 -19.16
CA GLN A 129 0.05 -10.60 -19.34
C GLN A 129 1.20 -9.66 -18.99
N TYR A 130 1.42 -8.64 -19.83
CA TYR A 130 2.32 -7.50 -19.56
C TYR A 130 1.56 -6.29 -19.00
N THR A 131 0.28 -6.22 -19.27
CA THR A 131 -0.62 -5.14 -18.86
C THR A 131 -2.00 -5.69 -18.58
N ASN A 132 -2.69 -5.09 -17.63
CA ASN A 132 -4.11 -5.28 -17.40
C ASN A 132 -4.73 -4.01 -16.82
N THR A 133 -6.05 -3.93 -16.86
CA THR A 133 -6.82 -2.76 -16.43
C THR A 133 -7.86 -3.13 -15.40
N GLY A 134 -8.15 -2.18 -14.50
CA GLY A 134 -9.28 -2.22 -13.59
C GLY A 134 -10.23 -1.05 -13.86
N THR A 135 -11.52 -1.32 -13.90
CA THR A 135 -12.54 -0.29 -14.05
C THR A 135 -12.83 0.35 -12.70
N ILE A 136 -12.96 1.67 -12.69
CA ILE A 136 -13.36 2.48 -11.54
C ILE A 136 -14.58 3.33 -11.89
N THR A 137 -15.25 3.86 -10.86
CA THR A 137 -16.25 4.92 -11.07
C THR A 137 -15.55 6.17 -11.62
N SER A 138 -16.20 6.84 -12.56
CA SER A 138 -15.64 8.00 -13.25
C SER A 138 -15.18 9.10 -12.30
N VAL A 139 -13.95 9.57 -12.50
CA VAL A 139 -13.31 10.65 -11.75
C VAL A 139 -12.79 11.76 -12.70
N ASN A 140 -12.56 12.93 -12.16
CA ASN A 140 -11.85 13.99 -12.89
C ASN A 140 -10.33 13.75 -12.77
N THR A 141 -9.69 13.35 -13.87
CA THR A 141 -8.26 13.00 -13.89
C THR A 141 -7.33 14.14 -13.48
N ASN A 142 -7.74 15.41 -13.68
CA ASN A 142 -6.96 16.59 -13.27
C ASN A 142 -6.98 16.84 -11.75
N ARG A 143 -7.85 16.14 -11.03
CA ARG A 143 -8.01 16.25 -9.56
C ARG A 143 -7.87 14.90 -8.87
N SER A 144 -7.38 13.89 -9.57
CA SER A 144 -7.31 12.53 -9.06
C SER A 144 -5.91 11.98 -9.08
N ILE A 145 -5.59 11.19 -8.07
CA ILE A 145 -4.35 10.43 -7.98
C ILE A 145 -4.64 8.96 -7.74
N VAL A 146 -3.78 8.10 -8.28
CA VAL A 146 -3.77 6.68 -7.92
C VAL A 146 -2.60 6.42 -6.98
N LEU A 147 -2.89 5.81 -5.83
CA LEU A 147 -1.93 5.54 -4.76
C LEU A 147 -1.78 4.04 -4.56
N TYR A 148 -0.55 3.61 -4.36
CA TYR A 148 -0.17 2.21 -4.25
C TYR A 148 -0.38 1.68 -2.84
N ARG A 149 -1.06 0.51 -2.72
CA ARG A 149 -1.26 -0.18 -1.44
C ARG A 149 -0.44 -1.46 -1.31
N GLY A 150 0.43 -1.72 -2.26
CA GLY A 150 1.21 -2.95 -2.33
C GLY A 150 0.72 -3.90 -3.43
N TRP A 151 1.40 -5.02 -3.52
CA TRP A 151 1.07 -6.08 -4.45
C TRP A 151 1.42 -7.44 -3.85
N SER A 152 0.83 -8.47 -4.41
CA SER A 152 1.09 -9.85 -4.03
C SER A 152 1.11 -10.73 -5.28
N THR A 153 1.75 -11.89 -5.18
CA THR A 153 1.78 -12.89 -6.24
C THR A 153 1.50 -14.27 -5.67
N ASP A 154 0.97 -15.15 -6.48
CA ASP A 154 0.75 -16.57 -6.17
C ASP A 154 1.96 -17.46 -6.51
N ASP A 155 3.11 -16.86 -6.88
CA ASP A 155 4.33 -17.59 -7.18
C ASP A 155 4.78 -18.44 -5.99
N THR A 156 4.96 -19.73 -6.25
CA THR A 156 5.47 -20.71 -5.28
C THR A 156 6.85 -21.24 -5.66
N THR A 157 7.46 -20.71 -6.74
CA THR A 157 8.79 -21.18 -7.15
C THR A 157 9.88 -20.74 -6.17
N THR A 158 10.74 -21.68 -5.85
CA THR A 158 11.93 -21.44 -5.06
C THR A 158 13.10 -21.13 -5.98
N GLY A 159 13.83 -20.09 -5.72
CA GLY A 159 15.02 -19.68 -6.47
C GLY A 159 14.88 -18.25 -6.99
N THR A 160 15.64 -17.37 -6.40
CA THR A 160 15.75 -15.98 -6.86
C THR A 160 16.79 -15.93 -7.97
N THR A 161 16.33 -15.69 -9.19
CA THR A 161 17.23 -15.17 -10.22
C THR A 161 17.24 -13.64 -10.14
N PRO A 162 18.33 -12.95 -10.43
CA PRO A 162 18.39 -11.48 -10.45
C PRO A 162 17.34 -10.81 -11.36
N TRP A 163 16.69 -11.59 -12.20
CA TRP A 163 15.67 -11.16 -13.17
C TRP A 163 14.27 -11.07 -12.58
N ASP A 164 14.06 -11.56 -11.37
CA ASP A 164 12.73 -11.64 -10.74
C ASP A 164 12.07 -10.27 -10.55
N PHE A 165 12.87 -9.21 -10.31
CA PHE A 165 12.33 -7.86 -10.21
C PHE A 165 11.71 -7.35 -11.53
N GLN A 166 12.18 -7.82 -12.69
CA GLN A 166 11.58 -7.47 -13.99
C GLN A 166 10.21 -8.11 -14.20
N ILE A 167 9.98 -9.25 -13.54
CA ILE A 167 8.72 -9.98 -13.58
C ILE A 167 7.74 -9.39 -12.56
N TRP A 168 8.23 -9.01 -11.37
CA TRP A 168 7.42 -8.62 -10.21
C TRP A 168 7.29 -7.12 -10.02
N GLY A 169 8.23 -6.35 -10.58
CA GLY A 169 8.15 -4.90 -10.57
C GLY A 169 6.95 -4.41 -11.37
N VAL A 170 5.99 -3.82 -10.67
CA VAL A 170 4.74 -3.32 -11.28
C VAL A 170 4.67 -1.80 -11.16
N ARG A 171 4.09 -1.17 -12.19
CA ARG A 171 3.67 0.22 -12.13
C ARG A 171 2.16 0.31 -12.33
N GLN A 172 1.56 1.33 -11.75
CA GLN A 172 0.15 1.63 -11.96
C GLN A 172 -0.02 3.08 -12.41
N SER A 173 -1.07 3.34 -13.15
CA SER A 173 -1.44 4.68 -13.62
C SER A 173 -2.95 4.80 -13.75
N LEU A 174 -3.46 6.01 -13.51
CA LEU A 174 -4.81 6.39 -13.90
C LEU A 174 -4.74 6.77 -15.39
N THR A 175 -5.24 5.90 -16.27
CA THR A 175 -5.09 6.05 -17.72
C THR A 175 -6.14 6.99 -18.30
N ASP A 176 -7.34 6.92 -17.76
CA ASP A 176 -8.46 7.80 -18.10
C ASP A 176 -9.41 7.94 -16.88
N ALA A 177 -10.55 8.58 -17.07
CA ALA A 177 -11.50 8.83 -15.99
C ALA A 177 -12.08 7.58 -15.32
N THR A 178 -12.01 6.41 -15.97
CA THR A 178 -12.66 5.18 -15.53
C THR A 178 -11.72 3.99 -15.43
N THR A 179 -10.41 4.19 -15.71
CA THR A 179 -9.48 3.08 -15.90
C THR A 179 -8.18 3.27 -15.13
N VAL A 180 -7.85 2.30 -14.27
CA VAL A 180 -6.52 2.11 -13.70
C VAL A 180 -5.80 1.04 -14.50
N THR A 181 -4.64 1.36 -15.05
CA THR A 181 -3.78 0.42 -15.78
C THR A 181 -2.59 0.00 -14.94
N VAL A 182 -2.30 -1.29 -14.95
CA VAL A 182 -1.12 -1.88 -14.32
C VAL A 182 -0.26 -2.53 -15.40
N ASN A 183 1.05 -2.34 -15.29
CA ASN A 183 2.03 -2.91 -16.23
C ASN A 183 3.18 -3.55 -15.47
N ARG A 184 3.78 -4.60 -16.07
CA ARG A 184 5.08 -5.17 -15.68
C ARG A 184 5.99 -5.29 -16.90
N TYR A 185 7.29 -5.35 -16.68
CA TYR A 185 8.27 -5.37 -17.78
C TYR A 185 8.27 -6.72 -18.51
N LEU A 186 8.26 -7.84 -17.79
CA LEU A 186 8.21 -9.18 -18.34
C LEU A 186 6.92 -9.89 -17.94
N SER A 187 6.41 -10.75 -18.83
CA SER A 187 5.32 -11.66 -18.49
C SER A 187 5.82 -12.76 -17.54
N SER A 188 4.91 -13.28 -16.73
CA SER A 188 5.16 -14.39 -15.81
C SER A 188 4.09 -15.45 -15.96
N THR A 189 4.37 -16.67 -15.56
CA THR A 189 3.39 -17.76 -15.42
C THR A 189 2.51 -17.60 -14.18
N TYR A 190 2.80 -16.62 -13.32
CA TYR A 190 2.09 -16.38 -12.08
C TYR A 190 1.25 -15.11 -12.15
N ASN A 191 0.18 -15.09 -11.37
CA ASN A 191 -0.64 -13.91 -11.22
C ASN A 191 0.04 -12.90 -10.29
N VAL A 192 -0.15 -11.62 -10.61
CA VAL A 192 0.23 -10.50 -9.74
C VAL A 192 -1.02 -9.68 -9.45
N THR A 193 -1.38 -9.55 -8.20
CA THR A 193 -2.45 -8.68 -7.72
C THR A 193 -1.85 -7.36 -7.25
N VAL A 194 -2.24 -6.26 -7.86
CA VAL A 194 -1.81 -4.90 -7.51
C VAL A 194 -2.96 -4.15 -6.88
N ALA A 195 -2.75 -3.63 -5.69
CA ALA A 195 -3.77 -2.92 -4.94
C ALA A 195 -3.57 -1.40 -4.98
N HIS A 196 -4.66 -0.66 -5.09
CA HIS A 196 -4.63 0.80 -5.20
C HIS A 196 -5.77 1.48 -4.44
N ASN A 197 -5.54 2.76 -4.13
CA ASN A 197 -6.57 3.74 -3.85
C ASN A 197 -6.63 4.71 -5.03
N VAL A 198 -7.81 5.08 -5.51
CA VAL A 198 -8.03 6.24 -6.38
C VAL A 198 -8.70 7.31 -5.54
N VAL A 199 -8.05 8.46 -5.44
CA VAL A 199 -8.48 9.60 -4.63
C VAL A 199 -8.80 10.76 -5.55
N GLU A 200 -10.03 11.27 -5.50
CA GLU A 200 -10.45 12.49 -6.20
C GLU A 200 -10.66 13.61 -5.18
N PHE A 201 -10.06 14.74 -5.44
CA PHE A 201 -10.18 15.95 -4.61
C PHE A 201 -11.25 16.91 -5.17
N PHE A 202 -11.78 17.80 -4.32
CA PHE A 202 -12.71 18.86 -4.74
C PHE A 202 -12.06 19.97 -5.57
#